data_c2faf594ccbcb9c37c31c3715cded32b
#
_entry.id   c2faf594ccbcb9c37c31c3715cded32b
#
_cell.length_a   1.000
_cell.length_b   1.000
_cell.length_c   1.000
_cell.angle_alpha   90.00
_cell.angle_beta   90.00
_cell.angle_gamma   90.00
#
_symmetry.space_group_name_H-M   'P 1'
#
loop_
_entity.id
_entity.type
_entity.pdbx_description
1 polymer ?
#
loop_
_entity_poly.entity_id
_entity_poly.type
_entity_poly.pdbx_seq_one_letter_code
_entity_poly.pdbx_strand_id
1 'polypeptide(L)'
;MPRMVRIPMSNRVWYMVPDIQHGPMVRVEADRYDGNGRTHQFVQRHLVTEIGRARSTDPDTSQAAAARQTTNKVRTEHRVVLELLQWEPLSDFELAKRASQSLRRPIKQTSIGVRRGELVRLGLVCDSGRKGKSDTGTACILWQITNSGRQVIAA
;
A
#
# COMPACT_ATOMS: atom_id res chain seq x y z
N MET A 1 -15.15 5.89 -7.02
CA MET A 1 -15.59 4.85 -6.07
C MET A 1 -14.78 4.99 -4.79
N PRO A 2 -15.40 4.90 -3.62
CA PRO A 2 -14.66 4.93 -2.37
C PRO A 2 -13.72 3.72 -2.29
N ARG A 3 -12.50 3.95 -1.79
CA ARG A 3 -11.53 2.89 -1.60
C ARG A 3 -11.75 2.21 -0.27
N MET A 4 -11.85 0.89 -0.26
CA MET A 4 -11.90 0.11 0.97
C MET A 4 -10.53 0.12 1.64
N VAL A 5 -10.52 0.37 2.94
CA VAL A 5 -9.28 0.48 3.72
C VAL A 5 -9.43 -0.21 5.09
N ARG A 6 -8.32 -0.63 5.65
CA ARG A 6 -8.22 -1.00 7.06
C ARG A 6 -7.44 0.05 7.84
N ILE A 7 -7.84 0.22 9.08
CA ILE A 7 -7.14 1.06 10.03
C ILE A 7 -6.71 0.21 11.24
N PRO A 8 -5.63 0.58 11.93
CA PRO A 8 -5.19 -0.12 13.13
C PRO A 8 -6.31 -0.23 14.18
N MET A 9 -6.31 -1.34 14.91
CA MET A 9 -7.24 -1.62 16.01
C MET A 9 -8.72 -1.70 15.61
N SER A 10 -9.04 -1.78 14.32
CA SER A 10 -10.42 -1.96 13.85
C SER A 10 -10.57 -3.24 13.03
N ASN A 11 -11.53 -4.09 13.40
CA ASN A 11 -11.92 -5.27 12.63
C ASN A 11 -12.92 -4.95 11.52
N ARG A 12 -13.32 -3.68 11.38
CA ARG A 12 -14.28 -3.22 10.36
C ARG A 12 -13.59 -2.92 9.04
N VAL A 13 -14.35 -3.00 7.96
CA VAL A 13 -14.00 -2.42 6.68
C VAL A 13 -14.36 -0.94 6.72
N TRP A 14 -13.42 -0.10 6.30
CA TRP A 14 -13.57 1.34 6.22
C TRP A 14 -13.44 1.78 4.77
N TYR A 15 -14.08 2.89 4.44
CA TYR A 15 -14.01 3.52 3.12
C TYR A 15 -13.29 4.85 3.23
N MET A 16 -12.26 5.04 2.42
CA MET A 16 -11.54 6.31 2.38
C MET A 16 -12.35 7.33 1.59
N VAL A 17 -12.59 8.49 2.19
CA VAL A 17 -13.28 9.62 1.55
C VAL A 17 -12.24 10.48 0.83
N PRO A 18 -12.26 10.58 -0.51
CA PRO A 18 -11.18 11.20 -1.27
C PRO A 18 -11.06 12.71 -1.10
N ASP A 19 -12.15 13.39 -0.75
CA ASP A 19 -12.21 14.85 -0.83
C ASP A 19 -11.93 15.60 0.49
N ILE A 20 -11.70 14.87 1.58
CA ILE A 20 -11.45 15.50 2.89
C ILE A 20 -10.04 15.12 3.35
N GLN A 21 -9.08 15.97 2.98
CA GLN A 21 -7.70 15.85 3.41
C GLN A 21 -7.39 16.92 4.44
N HIS A 22 -7.05 16.52 5.64
CA HIS A 22 -6.49 17.38 6.67
C HIS A 22 -5.00 17.08 6.84
N GLY A 23 -4.16 17.56 5.90
CA GLY A 23 -2.72 17.32 5.95
C GLY A 23 -2.39 15.81 5.89
N PRO A 24 -1.67 15.27 6.89
CA PRO A 24 -1.31 13.85 6.94
C PRO A 24 -2.47 12.91 7.34
N MET A 25 -3.63 13.47 7.69
CA MET A 25 -4.81 12.73 8.11
C MET A 25 -5.75 12.48 6.93
N VAL A 26 -6.43 11.35 6.93
CA VAL A 26 -7.51 11.03 5.99
C VAL A 26 -8.76 10.68 6.76
N ARG A 27 -9.91 11.10 6.23
CA ARG A 27 -11.21 10.68 6.73
C ARG A 27 -11.55 9.29 6.19
N VAL A 28 -11.93 8.40 7.07
CA VAL A 28 -12.44 7.07 6.74
C VAL A 28 -13.84 6.91 7.31
N GLU A 29 -14.71 6.20 6.59
CA GLU A 29 -16.10 5.97 6.97
C GLU A 29 -16.40 4.47 6.97
N ALA A 30 -17.26 4.04 7.88
CA ALA A 30 -17.81 2.68 7.92
C ALA A 30 -19.29 2.71 8.27
N ASP A 31 -20.02 1.71 7.81
CA ASP A 31 -21.43 1.55 8.19
C ASP A 31 -21.53 1.27 9.70
N ARG A 32 -22.52 1.85 10.36
CA ARG A 32 -22.80 1.58 11.77
C ARG A 32 -23.38 0.17 11.94
N TYR A 33 -23.11 -0.43 13.09
CA TYR A 33 -23.64 -1.77 13.41
C TYR A 33 -25.17 -1.82 13.50
N ASP A 34 -25.80 -0.69 13.83
CA ASP A 34 -27.25 -0.55 13.96
C ASP A 34 -27.96 -0.26 12.64
N GLY A 35 -27.24 -0.19 11.52
CA GLY A 35 -27.77 0.14 10.21
C GLY A 35 -28.18 1.61 10.04
N ASN A 36 -28.04 2.45 11.07
CA ASN A 36 -28.48 3.85 11.06
C ASN A 36 -27.34 4.81 10.69
N GLY A 37 -26.90 4.75 9.42
CA GLY A 37 -25.92 5.69 8.86
C GLY A 37 -24.49 5.21 8.98
N ARG A 38 -23.57 6.17 8.81
CA ARG A 38 -22.11 5.90 8.80
C ARG A 38 -21.43 6.57 9.98
N THR A 39 -20.45 5.89 10.53
CA THR A 39 -19.47 6.48 11.44
C THR A 39 -18.24 6.90 10.67
N HIS A 40 -17.54 7.93 11.14
CA HIS A 40 -16.28 8.37 10.53
C HIS A 40 -15.20 8.59 11.59
N GLN A 41 -13.96 8.50 11.19
CA GLN A 41 -12.82 8.93 11.98
C GLN A 41 -11.70 9.44 11.09
N PHE A 42 -10.80 10.24 11.65
CA PHE A 42 -9.59 10.68 10.99
C PHE A 42 -8.43 9.78 11.40
N VAL A 43 -7.68 9.31 10.42
CA VAL A 43 -6.55 8.39 10.62
C VAL A 43 -5.34 8.93 9.87
N GLN A 44 -4.16 8.76 10.44
CA GLN A 44 -2.93 9.08 9.73
C GLN A 44 -2.83 8.25 8.45
N ARG A 45 -2.55 8.90 7.33
CA ARG A 45 -2.57 8.29 6.00
C ARG A 45 -1.70 7.03 5.91
N HIS A 46 -0.54 7.01 6.55
CA HIS A 46 0.38 5.88 6.53
C HIS A 46 -0.12 4.65 7.31
N LEU A 47 -1.10 4.83 8.20
CA LEU A 47 -1.73 3.73 8.94
C LEU A 47 -2.91 3.10 8.19
N VAL A 48 -3.34 3.72 7.09
CA VAL A 48 -4.45 3.21 6.28
C VAL A 48 -3.92 2.21 5.27
N THR A 49 -4.39 0.97 5.34
CA THR A 49 -4.04 -0.09 4.39
C THR A 49 -5.19 -0.30 3.42
N GLU A 50 -4.96 -0.09 2.12
CA GLU A 50 -5.95 -0.42 1.09
C GLU A 50 -6.19 -1.94 1.09
N ILE A 51 -7.45 -2.35 1.16
CA ILE A 51 -7.88 -3.74 1.03
C ILE A 51 -8.03 -4.04 -0.46
N GLY A 52 -7.67 -5.27 -0.87
CA GLY A 52 -7.72 -5.70 -2.26
C GLY A 52 -9.06 -5.40 -2.95
N ARG A 53 -9.00 -5.26 -4.28
CA ARG A 53 -10.07 -4.78 -5.14
C ARG A 53 -11.21 -5.81 -5.31
N ALA A 54 -12.01 -6.08 -4.28
CA ALA A 54 -13.31 -6.68 -4.47
C ALA A 54 -14.32 -5.58 -4.83
N ARG A 55 -15.20 -5.82 -5.78
CA ARG A 55 -16.31 -4.92 -6.09
C ARG A 55 -17.37 -5.02 -4.98
N SER A 56 -18.06 -3.93 -4.69
CA SER A 56 -19.14 -3.94 -3.68
C SER A 56 -20.29 -4.92 -4.02
N THR A 57 -20.37 -5.36 -5.28
CA THR A 57 -21.33 -6.34 -5.78
C THR A 57 -20.82 -7.79 -5.76
N ASP A 58 -19.54 -8.00 -5.38
CA ASP A 58 -18.98 -9.35 -5.31
C ASP A 58 -19.54 -10.10 -4.09
N PRO A 59 -19.70 -11.43 -4.17
CA PRO A 59 -20.15 -12.23 -3.03
C PRO A 59 -19.27 -12.02 -1.79
N ASP A 60 -19.86 -12.08 -0.60
CA ASP A 60 -19.17 -11.88 0.69
C ASP A 60 -17.93 -12.74 0.85
N THR A 61 -17.94 -13.95 0.27
CA THR A 61 -16.77 -14.85 0.25
C THR A 61 -15.60 -14.28 -0.52
N SER A 62 -15.85 -13.61 -1.66
CA SER A 62 -14.80 -12.96 -2.47
C SER A 62 -14.28 -11.72 -1.77
N GLN A 63 -15.14 -10.96 -1.10
CA GLN A 63 -14.74 -9.80 -0.31
C GLN A 63 -13.90 -10.23 0.91
N ALA A 64 -14.30 -11.30 1.60
CA ALA A 64 -13.56 -11.88 2.72
C ALA A 64 -12.19 -12.44 2.28
N ALA A 65 -12.13 -13.11 1.13
CA ALA A 65 -10.88 -13.62 0.56
C ALA A 65 -9.93 -12.49 0.15
N ALA A 66 -10.44 -11.44 -0.49
CA ALA A 66 -9.67 -10.24 -0.82
C ALA A 66 -9.14 -9.56 0.45
N ALA A 67 -9.96 -9.45 1.49
CA ALA A 67 -9.57 -8.89 2.77
C ALA A 67 -8.47 -9.71 3.48
N ARG A 68 -8.53 -11.05 3.44
CA ARG A 68 -7.52 -11.94 4.04
C ARG A 68 -6.19 -11.88 3.31
N GLN A 69 -6.19 -11.89 1.98
CA GLN A 69 -4.95 -11.77 1.19
C GLN A 69 -4.24 -10.44 1.44
N THR A 70 -5.01 -9.39 1.69
CA THR A 70 -4.48 -8.04 1.83
C THR A 70 -3.75 -7.82 3.15
N THR A 71 -4.18 -8.47 4.24
CA THR A 71 -3.72 -8.06 5.58
C THR A 71 -2.27 -8.46 5.89
N ASN A 72 -1.86 -9.68 5.58
CA ASN A 72 -0.52 -10.15 5.95
C ASN A 72 0.47 -10.09 4.77
N LYS A 73 0.05 -10.54 3.58
CA LYS A 73 0.92 -10.59 2.40
C LYS A 73 1.29 -9.18 1.92
N VAL A 74 0.31 -8.29 1.82
CA VAL A 74 0.54 -6.90 1.37
C VAL A 74 1.39 -6.14 2.35
N ARG A 75 1.14 -6.27 3.66
CA ARG A 75 1.97 -5.62 4.68
C ARG A 75 3.42 -6.10 4.62
N THR A 76 3.63 -7.39 4.43
CA THR A 76 4.97 -7.96 4.30
C THR A 76 5.66 -7.43 3.05
N GLU A 77 4.98 -7.40 1.91
CA GLU A 77 5.54 -6.88 0.66
C GLU A 77 5.83 -5.37 0.74
N HIS A 78 4.93 -4.58 1.32
CA HIS A 78 5.16 -3.14 1.56
C HIS A 78 6.39 -2.90 2.44
N ARG A 79 6.49 -3.64 3.54
CA ARG A 79 7.63 -3.52 4.45
C ARG A 79 8.94 -3.85 3.75
N VAL A 80 9.00 -4.95 3.01
CA VAL A 80 10.20 -5.35 2.26
C VAL A 80 10.58 -4.30 1.22
N VAL A 81 9.63 -3.72 0.50
CA VAL A 81 9.91 -2.64 -0.46
C VAL A 81 10.51 -1.43 0.24
N LEU A 82 9.94 -1.01 1.37
CA LEU A 82 10.48 0.11 2.15
C LEU A 82 11.88 -0.19 2.71
N GLU A 83 12.10 -1.39 3.26
CA GLU A 83 13.39 -1.82 3.79
C GLU A 83 14.48 -1.84 2.70
N LEU A 84 14.16 -2.31 1.51
CA LEU A 84 15.11 -2.31 0.38
C LEU A 84 15.46 -0.89 -0.08
N LEU A 85 14.47 0.00 -0.14
CA LEU A 85 14.66 1.39 -0.55
C LEU A 85 15.37 2.27 0.50
N GLN A 86 15.57 1.76 1.72
CA GLN A 86 16.37 2.47 2.74
C GLN A 86 17.82 2.70 2.31
N TRP A 87 18.36 1.77 1.56
CA TRP A 87 19.79 1.73 1.24
C TRP A 87 20.12 2.50 -0.03
N GLU A 88 19.33 2.35 -1.05
CA GLU A 88 19.56 2.98 -2.34
C GLU A 88 18.27 3.08 -3.17
N PRO A 89 18.20 4.01 -4.13
CA PRO A 89 17.12 4.03 -5.10
C PRO A 89 17.17 2.81 -6.02
N LEU A 90 16.03 2.12 -6.22
CA LEU A 90 15.93 0.88 -7.00
C LEU A 90 14.81 0.98 -8.04
N SER A 91 14.99 0.26 -9.14
CA SER A 91 13.95 0.02 -10.15
C SER A 91 12.96 -1.04 -9.69
N ASP A 92 11.78 -1.11 -10.32
CA ASP A 92 10.79 -2.18 -10.04
C ASP A 92 11.37 -3.58 -10.32
N PHE A 93 12.27 -3.70 -11.29
CA PHE A 93 12.96 -4.97 -11.59
C PHE A 93 13.89 -5.38 -10.43
N GLU A 94 14.74 -4.48 -9.97
CA GLU A 94 15.66 -4.76 -8.87
C GLU A 94 14.91 -5.01 -7.56
N LEU A 95 13.85 -4.24 -7.30
CA LEU A 95 12.96 -4.46 -6.15
C LEU A 95 12.35 -5.87 -6.19
N ALA A 96 11.84 -6.32 -7.36
CA ALA A 96 11.26 -7.65 -7.49
C ALA A 96 12.30 -8.75 -7.27
N LYS A 97 13.52 -8.59 -7.82
CA LYS A 97 14.63 -9.53 -7.64
C LYS A 97 15.02 -9.65 -6.18
N ARG A 98 15.28 -8.53 -5.51
CA ARG A 98 15.71 -8.51 -4.10
C ARG A 98 14.59 -8.93 -3.14
N ALA A 99 13.35 -8.52 -3.39
CA ALA A 99 12.20 -8.96 -2.60
C ALA A 99 11.96 -10.47 -2.72
N SER A 100 12.17 -11.05 -3.91
CA SER A 100 12.10 -12.51 -4.10
C SER A 100 13.14 -13.25 -3.26
N GLN A 101 14.35 -12.72 -3.17
CA GLN A 101 15.42 -13.27 -2.34
C GLN A 101 15.08 -13.14 -0.84
N SER A 102 14.65 -11.95 -0.41
CA SER A 102 14.32 -11.68 0.99
C SER A 102 13.16 -12.54 1.49
N LEU A 103 12.12 -12.70 0.69
CA LEU A 103 10.93 -13.47 1.04
C LEU A 103 11.03 -14.97 0.69
N ARG A 104 12.15 -15.40 0.10
CA ARG A 104 12.41 -16.79 -0.35
C ARG A 104 11.26 -17.36 -1.21
N ARG A 105 10.65 -16.53 -2.03
CA ARG A 105 9.60 -16.90 -2.99
C ARG A 105 9.63 -15.99 -4.22
N PRO A 106 9.27 -16.49 -5.39
CA PRO A 106 9.25 -15.68 -6.61
C PRO A 106 8.17 -14.57 -6.50
N ILE A 107 8.58 -13.34 -6.79
CA ILE A 107 7.70 -12.17 -6.85
C ILE A 107 7.82 -11.55 -8.22
N LYS A 108 6.68 -11.40 -8.89
CA LYS A 108 6.63 -10.77 -10.21
C LYS A 108 6.89 -9.27 -10.11
N GLN A 109 7.62 -8.72 -11.08
CA GLN A 109 7.85 -7.27 -11.17
C GLN A 109 6.54 -6.46 -11.18
N THR A 110 5.51 -6.96 -11.88
CA THR A 110 4.19 -6.33 -11.90
C THR A 110 3.55 -6.24 -10.50
N SER A 111 3.72 -7.27 -9.66
CA SER A 111 3.23 -7.26 -8.28
C SER A 111 3.96 -6.20 -7.44
N ILE A 112 5.28 -6.13 -7.57
CA ILE A 112 6.09 -5.10 -6.88
C ILE A 112 5.73 -3.71 -7.37
N GLY A 113 5.53 -3.50 -8.67
CA GLY A 113 5.10 -2.22 -9.22
C GLY A 113 3.76 -1.75 -8.63
N VAL A 114 2.82 -2.67 -8.40
CA VAL A 114 1.56 -2.35 -7.70
C VAL A 114 1.83 -1.92 -6.25
N ARG A 115 2.63 -2.68 -5.49
CA ARG A 115 2.97 -2.36 -4.08
C ARG A 115 3.72 -1.04 -3.96
N ARG A 116 4.71 -0.82 -4.82
CA ARG A 116 5.41 0.46 -4.88
C ARG A 116 4.45 1.61 -5.23
N GLY A 117 3.53 1.43 -6.19
CA GLY A 117 2.52 2.42 -6.54
C GLY A 117 1.58 2.77 -5.37
N GLU A 118 1.21 1.78 -4.54
CA GLU A 118 0.46 1.99 -3.30
C GLU A 118 1.26 2.84 -2.29
N LEU A 119 2.55 2.54 -2.12
CA LEU A 119 3.45 3.30 -1.24
C LEU A 119 3.68 4.74 -1.73
N VAL A 120 3.73 4.96 -3.05
CA VAL A 120 3.80 6.30 -3.63
C VAL A 120 2.54 7.10 -3.30
N ARG A 121 1.35 6.51 -3.43
CA ARG A 121 0.10 7.17 -3.05
C ARG A 121 0.01 7.49 -1.56
N LEU A 122 0.64 6.70 -0.72
CA LEU A 122 0.77 6.95 0.72
C LEU A 122 1.85 7.99 1.06
N GLY A 123 2.62 8.47 0.08
CA GLY A 123 3.72 9.41 0.29
C GLY A 123 4.95 8.80 0.97
N LEU A 124 5.07 7.47 0.99
CA LEU A 124 6.18 6.74 1.64
C LEU A 124 7.34 6.47 0.67
N VAL A 125 7.07 6.48 -0.62
CA VAL A 125 8.02 6.30 -1.72
C VAL A 125 7.80 7.40 -2.75
N CYS A 126 8.87 7.87 -3.40
CA CYS A 126 8.81 8.85 -4.48
C CYS A 126 9.80 8.50 -5.59
N ASP A 127 9.64 9.16 -6.74
CA ASP A 127 10.66 9.16 -7.79
C ASP A 127 11.91 9.82 -7.25
N SER A 128 13.06 9.18 -7.44
CA SER A 128 14.35 9.74 -7.02
C SER A 128 14.88 10.84 -7.95
N GLY A 129 14.22 11.08 -9.08
CA GLY A 129 14.72 11.93 -10.17
C GLY A 129 15.87 11.29 -10.97
N ARG A 130 16.30 10.09 -10.61
CA ARG A 130 17.36 9.34 -11.29
C ARG A 130 16.77 8.25 -12.18
N LYS A 131 17.47 7.96 -13.28
CA LYS A 131 17.10 6.85 -14.17
C LYS A 131 18.13 5.73 -14.07
N GLY A 132 17.64 4.51 -14.09
CA GLY A 132 18.42 3.29 -14.21
C GLY A 132 18.18 2.59 -15.54
N LYS A 133 18.66 1.37 -15.65
CA LYS A 133 18.37 0.47 -16.78
C LYS A 133 17.52 -0.70 -16.31
N SER A 134 16.54 -1.09 -17.11
CA SER A 134 15.79 -2.33 -16.92
C SER A 134 16.64 -3.55 -17.28
N ASP A 135 16.10 -4.74 -17.09
CA ASP A 135 16.68 -6.01 -17.56
C ASP A 135 16.93 -6.04 -19.07
N THR A 136 16.10 -5.34 -19.84
CA THR A 136 16.24 -5.19 -21.32
C THR A 136 17.12 -4.02 -21.73
N GLY A 137 17.74 -3.30 -20.78
CA GLY A 137 18.58 -2.14 -21.04
C GLY A 137 17.82 -0.83 -21.28
N THR A 138 16.49 -0.84 -21.23
CA THR A 138 15.64 0.35 -21.39
C THR A 138 15.73 1.24 -20.16
N ALA A 139 15.71 2.55 -20.35
CA ALA A 139 15.69 3.51 -19.24
C ALA A 139 14.44 3.30 -18.35
N CYS A 140 14.64 3.24 -17.05
CA CYS A 140 13.58 3.10 -16.06
C CYS A 140 13.75 4.08 -14.91
N ILE A 141 12.65 4.35 -14.19
CA ILE A 141 12.65 5.21 -13.00
C ILE A 141 13.29 4.44 -11.83
N LEU A 142 14.11 5.12 -11.06
CA LEU A 142 14.59 4.65 -9.77
C LEU A 142 13.74 5.29 -8.66
N TRP A 143 13.20 4.46 -7.82
CA TRP A 143 12.35 4.84 -6.68
C TRP A 143 13.16 4.96 -5.40
N GLN A 144 12.79 5.87 -4.54
CA GLN A 144 13.42 6.05 -3.23
C GLN A 144 12.39 6.19 -2.12
N ILE A 145 12.80 5.85 -0.90
CA ILE A 145 12.01 6.04 0.30
C ILE A 145 11.99 7.52 0.71
N THR A 146 10.84 8.02 1.16
CA THR A 146 10.70 9.36 1.74
C THR A 146 11.06 9.38 3.22
N ASN A 147 11.17 10.56 3.83
CA ASN A 147 11.33 10.68 5.28
C ASN A 147 10.17 10.03 6.04
N SER A 148 8.93 10.21 5.57
CA SER A 148 7.76 9.52 6.15
C SER A 148 7.87 8.01 6.04
N GLY A 149 8.37 7.50 4.91
CA GLY A 149 8.64 6.06 4.74
C GLY A 149 9.65 5.52 5.72
N ARG A 150 10.75 6.27 5.98
CA ARG A 150 11.77 5.90 6.98
C ARG A 150 11.19 5.85 8.41
N GLN A 151 10.32 6.79 8.76
CA GLN A 151 9.66 6.78 10.06
C GLN A 151 8.78 5.55 10.26
N VAL A 152 8.07 5.10 9.22
CA VAL A 152 7.22 3.90 9.27
C VAL A 152 8.03 2.62 9.54
N ILE A 153 9.26 2.55 9.03
CA ILE A 153 10.10 1.35 9.27
C ILE A 153 10.76 1.40 10.64
N ALA A 154 11.05 2.61 11.15
CA ALA A 154 11.70 2.79 12.44
C ALA A 154 10.74 2.60 13.65
N ALA A 155 9.44 2.62 13.38
CA ALA A 155 8.39 2.40 14.39
C ALA A 155 8.10 0.91 14.57
#